data_5388335e035e21159cda57af84ebb5d8
#
_entry.id   5388335e035e21159cda57af84ebb5d8
#
_cell.length_a   1.000
_cell.length_b   1.000
_cell.length_c   1.000
_cell.angle_alpha   90.00
_cell.angle_beta   90.00
_cell.angle_gamma   90.00
#
_symmetry.space_group_name_H-M   'P 1'
#
loop_
_entity.id
_entity.type
_entity.pdbx_description
1 polymer ?
#
loop_
_entity_poly.entity_id
_entity_poly.type
_entity_poly.pdbx_seq_one_letter_code
_entity_poly.pdbx_strand_id
1 'polypeptide(L)' 'MIVIRLDRVLADRKMKLNQLAELVGISNVNLSYLKTGKVRAVRFSTLDAICHVLHCQPGDILEYVEDDTPAAPGAN' A
#
# COMPACT_ATOMS: atom_id res chain seq x y z
N MET A 1 2.31 13.10 5.98
CA MET A 1 1.36 12.38 5.11
C MET A 1 1.68 10.89 5.09
N ILE A 2 0.68 10.08 4.81
CA ILE A 2 0.89 8.64 4.66
C ILE A 2 1.27 8.35 3.21
N VAL A 3 2.35 7.61 3.03
CA VAL A 3 2.88 7.24 1.72
C VAL A 3 2.78 5.72 1.59
N ILE A 4 2.40 5.26 0.40
CA ILE A 4 2.32 3.83 0.10
C ILE A 4 3.66 3.39 -0.50
N ARG A 5 4.24 2.34 0.09
CA ARG A 5 5.52 1.77 -0.36
C ARG A 5 5.36 0.35 -0.91
N LEU A 6 4.19 0.03 -1.42
CA LEU A 6 3.92 -1.31 -1.93
C LEU A 6 4.85 -1.70 -3.08
N ASP A 7 5.16 -0.76 -3.96
CA ASP A 7 6.05 -1.02 -5.09
C ASP A 7 7.45 -1.46 -4.63
N ARG A 8 7.94 -0.88 -3.54
CA ARG A 8 9.23 -1.26 -2.96
C ARG A 8 9.22 -2.71 -2.48
N VAL A 9 8.17 -3.12 -1.77
CA VAL A 9 8.07 -4.48 -1.27
C VAL A 9 7.91 -5.47 -2.41
N LEU A 10 7.11 -5.12 -3.43
CA LEU A 10 6.97 -5.96 -4.62
C LEU A 10 8.31 -6.17 -5.30
N ALA A 11 9.11 -5.11 -5.43
CA ALA A 11 10.43 -5.20 -6.04
C ALA A 11 11.35 -6.10 -5.21
N ASP A 12 11.33 -5.95 -3.89
CA ASP A 12 12.14 -6.78 -2.99
C ASP A 12 11.76 -8.25 -3.08
N ARG A 13 10.50 -8.56 -3.28
CA ARG A 13 10.00 -9.93 -3.39
C ARG A 13 10.03 -10.44 -4.83
N LYS A 14 10.42 -9.60 -5.78
CA LYS A 14 10.44 -9.93 -7.22
C LYS A 14 9.08 -10.44 -7.68
N MET A 15 8.02 -9.80 -7.21
CA MET A 15 6.65 -10.16 -7.52
C MET A 15 6.01 -9.05 -8.35
N LYS A 16 5.25 -9.44 -9.36
CA LYS A 16 4.51 -8.49 -10.19
C LYS A 16 3.19 -8.13 -9.54
N LEU A 17 2.70 -6.93 -9.86
CA LEU A 17 1.45 -6.44 -9.31
C LEU A 17 0.27 -7.38 -9.61
N ASN A 18 0.18 -7.90 -10.83
CA ASN A 18 -0.91 -8.79 -11.21
C ASN A 18 -0.85 -10.13 -10.45
N GLN A 19 0.33 -10.59 -10.12
CA GLN A 19 0.48 -11.79 -9.29
C GLN A 19 -0.05 -11.55 -7.88
N LEU A 20 0.27 -10.42 -7.30
CA LEU A 20 -0.22 -10.06 -5.98
C LEU A 20 -1.75 -9.92 -6.00
N ALA A 21 -2.29 -9.25 -7.02
CA ALA A 21 -3.74 -9.06 -7.14
C ALA A 21 -4.47 -10.40 -7.16
N GLU A 22 -3.93 -11.35 -7.92
CA GLU A 22 -4.52 -12.69 -8.01
C GLU A 22 -4.47 -13.42 -6.68
N LEU A 23 -3.35 -13.35 -5.97
CA LEU A 23 -3.17 -14.03 -4.69
C LEU A 23 -4.01 -13.41 -3.58
N VAL A 24 -4.20 -12.10 -3.61
CA VAL A 24 -5.01 -11.38 -2.62
C VAL A 24 -6.49 -11.45 -2.95
N GLY A 25 -6.83 -11.63 -4.23
CA GLY A 25 -8.22 -11.74 -4.66
C GLY A 25 -8.88 -10.39 -4.92
N ILE A 26 -8.10 -9.39 -5.34
CA ILE A 26 -8.63 -8.08 -5.73
C ILE A 26 -8.25 -7.80 -7.18
N SER A 27 -8.93 -6.82 -7.79
CA SER A 27 -8.64 -6.48 -9.18
C SER A 27 -7.29 -5.77 -9.32
N ASN A 28 -6.68 -5.92 -10.49
CA ASN A 28 -5.45 -5.19 -10.82
C ASN A 28 -5.65 -3.69 -10.72
N VAL A 29 -6.81 -3.19 -11.10
CA VAL A 29 -7.12 -1.77 -11.05
C VAL A 29 -7.11 -1.27 -9.61
N ASN A 30 -7.79 -1.98 -8.72
CA ASN A 30 -7.84 -1.60 -7.30
C ASN A 30 -6.46 -1.65 -6.65
N LEU A 31 -5.70 -2.69 -6.95
CA LEU A 31 -4.35 -2.81 -6.40
C LEU A 31 -3.42 -1.74 -6.96
N SER A 32 -3.57 -1.40 -8.24
CA SER A 32 -2.80 -0.32 -8.87
C SER A 32 -3.10 1.03 -8.21
N TYR A 33 -4.36 1.29 -7.88
CA TYR A 33 -4.72 2.51 -7.16
C TYR A 33 -4.09 2.55 -5.77
N LEU A 34 -4.05 1.44 -5.08
CA LEU A 34 -3.36 1.36 -3.80
C LEU A 34 -1.86 1.62 -3.97
N LYS A 35 -1.23 0.96 -4.93
CA LYS A 35 0.21 1.10 -5.19
C LYS A 35 0.60 2.55 -5.48
N THR A 36 -0.23 3.27 -6.23
CA THR A 36 0.06 4.66 -6.63
C THR A 36 -0.41 5.69 -5.61
N GLY A 37 -1.01 5.24 -4.51
CA GLY A 37 -1.47 6.14 -3.46
C GLY A 37 -2.73 6.91 -3.81
N LYS A 38 -3.49 6.45 -4.80
CA LYS A 38 -4.72 7.12 -5.22
C LYS A 38 -5.92 6.77 -4.35
N VAL A 39 -5.78 5.79 -3.46
CA VAL A 39 -6.85 5.43 -2.53
C VAL A 39 -6.69 6.22 -1.25
N ARG A 40 -7.81 6.49 -0.59
CA ARG A 40 -7.83 7.19 0.70
C ARG A 40 -8.08 6.26 1.88
N ALA A 41 -8.39 5.01 1.58
CA ALA A 41 -8.65 4.02 2.61
C ALA A 41 -8.26 2.64 2.08
N VAL A 42 -7.84 1.78 3.00
CA VAL A 42 -7.58 0.38 2.70
C VAL A 42 -8.21 -0.43 3.83
N ARG A 43 -8.89 -1.51 3.47
CA ARG A 43 -9.50 -2.38 4.47
C ARG A 43 -8.40 -3.17 5.18
N PHE A 44 -8.57 -3.38 6.47
CA PHE A 44 -7.63 -4.21 7.22
C PHE A 44 -7.54 -5.62 6.65
N SER A 45 -8.65 -6.17 6.17
CA SER A 45 -8.64 -7.49 5.55
C SER A 45 -7.74 -7.54 4.30
N THR A 46 -7.77 -6.49 3.49
CA THR A 46 -6.91 -6.37 2.32
C THR A 46 -5.45 -6.23 2.73
N LEU A 47 -5.18 -5.35 3.69
CA LEU A 47 -3.84 -5.14 4.20
C LEU A 47 -3.26 -6.41 4.81
N ASP A 48 -4.08 -7.12 5.57
CA ASP A 48 -3.71 -8.41 6.17
C ASP A 48 -3.31 -9.42 5.10
N ALA A 49 -4.11 -9.54 4.05
CA ALA A 49 -3.83 -10.47 2.95
C ALA A 49 -2.54 -10.11 2.21
N ILE A 50 -2.30 -8.82 1.97
CA ILE A 50 -1.08 -8.36 1.32
C ILE A 50 0.13 -8.69 2.18
N CYS A 51 0.08 -8.40 3.46
CA CYS A 51 1.16 -8.72 4.39
C CYS A 51 1.44 -10.21 4.44
N HIS A 52 0.39 -11.02 4.43
CA HIS A 52 0.53 -12.47 4.44
C HIS A 52 1.24 -12.97 3.19
N VAL A 53 0.81 -12.52 2.01
CA VAL A 53 1.39 -12.96 0.74
C VAL A 53 2.83 -12.49 0.59
N LEU A 54 3.12 -11.26 0.97
CA LEU A 54 4.46 -10.67 0.80
C LEU A 54 5.38 -10.94 1.99
N HIS A 55 4.88 -11.57 3.05
CA HIS A 55 5.66 -11.82 4.28
C HIS A 55 6.29 -10.54 4.79
N CYS A 56 5.46 -9.51 4.97
CA CYS A 56 5.93 -8.22 5.44
C CYS A 56 4.97 -7.66 6.49
N GLN A 57 5.39 -6.57 7.12
CA GLN A 57 4.59 -5.86 8.10
C GLN A 57 3.85 -4.69 7.45
N PRO A 58 2.74 -4.24 8.03
CA PRO A 58 2.06 -3.03 7.50
C PRO A 58 2.99 -1.83 7.39
N GLY A 59 3.95 -1.68 8.31
CA GLY A 59 4.93 -0.61 8.27
C GLY A 59 5.89 -0.67 7.10
N ASP A 60 5.98 -1.81 6.42
CA ASP A 60 6.75 -1.92 5.19
C ASP A 60 6.00 -1.35 3.99
N ILE A 61 4.67 -1.32 4.09
CA ILE A 61 3.78 -0.88 3.01
C ILE A 61 3.35 0.56 3.21
N LEU A 62 3.07 0.95 4.45
CA LEU A 62 2.59 2.28 4.81
C LEU A 62 3.64 3.00 5.64
N GLU A 63 3.91 4.25 5.27
CA GLU A 63 4.92 5.05 5.96
C GLU A 63 4.40 6.45 6.18
N TYR A 64 4.63 7.00 7.35
CA TYR A 64 4.35 8.41 7.61
C TYR A 64 5.58 9.23 7.23
N VAL A 65 5.35 10.26 6.43
CA VAL A 65 6.40 11.19 6.03
C VAL A 65 5.95 12.59 6.42
N GLU A 66 6.85 13.35 7.04
CA GLU A 66 6.58 14.72 7.45
C GLU A 66 6.41 15.59 6.19
N ASP A 67 5.36 16.40 6.18
CA ASP A 67 5.14 17.34 5.09
C ASP A 67 6.01 18.57 5.29
N ASP A 68 6.65 19.03 4.21
CA ASP A 68 7.42 20.26 4.22
C ASP A 68 6.54 21.50 4.23
N THR A 69 5.31 21.38 3.75
CA THR A 69 4.36 22.47 3.77
C THR A 69 3.62 22.49 5.09
N PRO A 70 3.33 23.69 5.65
CA PRO A 70 2.53 23.76 6.87
C PRO A 70 1.18 23.07 6.63
N ALA A 71 0.93 22.02 7.37
CA ALA A 71 -0.34 21.32 7.26
C ALA A 71 -1.44 22.21 7.85
N ALA A 72 -2.59 22.24 7.18
CA ALA A 72 -3.74 22.88 7.77
C ALA A 72 -4.13 22.12 9.04
N PRO A 73 -4.43 22.82 10.14
CA PRO A 73 -4.86 22.15 11.36
C PRO A 73 -6.06 21.26 11.10
N GLY A 74 -6.00 20.02 11.56
CA GLY A 74 -7.07 19.07 11.39
C GLY A 74 -7.12 18.40 10.03
N ALA A 75 -6.14 18.62 9.18
CA ALA A 75 -6.03 17.90 7.91
C ALA A 75 -5.54 16.48 8.19
N ASN A 76 -6.44 15.54 8.13
CA ASN A 76 -6.14 14.15 8.38
C ASN A 76 -6.65 13.29 7.26
#